data_149b4c021d0afc9f72216ffbe4f2cc12
#
_entry.id   149b4c021d0afc9f72216ffbe4f2cc12
#
_cell.length_a   1.000
_cell.length_b   1.000
_cell.length_c   1.000
_cell.angle_alpha   90.00
_cell.angle_beta   90.00
_cell.angle_gamma   90.00
#
_symmetry.space_group_name_H-M   'P 1'
#
loop_
_entity.id
_entity.type
_entity.pdbx_description
1 polymer ?
#
loop_
_entity_poly.entity_id
_entity_poly.type
_entity_poly.pdbx_seq_one_letter_code
_entity_poly.pdbx_strand_id
1 'polypeptide(L)' 'MHITHDEDSSVDIDGLWFKDQCFLTIRLGHDELGVRNCKFALEVDEILDVIEYLEYLIKTKI' A
#
# COMPACT_ATOMS: atom_id res chain seq x y z
N MET A 1 -1.17 -2.03 -8.64
CA MET A 1 -2.53 -2.35 -8.20
C MET A 1 -3.30 -1.06 -7.93
N HIS A 2 -4.45 -0.93 -8.53
CA HIS A 2 -5.27 0.27 -8.42
C HIS A 2 -6.59 -0.07 -7.73
N ILE A 3 -6.95 0.69 -6.72
CA ILE A 3 -8.21 0.52 -5.99
C ILE A 3 -8.95 1.84 -6.03
N THR A 4 -10.16 1.83 -6.61
CA THR A 4 -11.05 2.99 -6.56
C THR A 4 -11.90 2.86 -5.30
N HIS A 5 -11.70 3.78 -4.37
CA HIS A 5 -12.43 3.74 -3.11
C HIS A 5 -13.86 4.28 -3.29
N ASP A 6 -13.96 5.45 -3.92
CA ASP A 6 -15.24 6.05 -4.29
C ASP A 6 -15.00 7.01 -5.47
N GLU A 7 -15.97 7.82 -5.81
CA GLU A 7 -15.84 8.74 -6.96
C GLU A 7 -14.71 9.75 -6.80
N ASP A 8 -14.37 10.09 -5.57
CA ASP A 8 -13.42 11.16 -5.26
C ASP A 8 -12.05 10.67 -4.81
N SER A 9 -11.90 9.38 -4.54
CA SER A 9 -10.64 8.88 -3.99
C SER A 9 -10.21 7.54 -4.58
N SER A 10 -8.91 7.35 -4.66
CA SER A 10 -8.31 6.13 -5.17
C SER A 10 -6.97 5.85 -4.48
N VAL A 11 -6.55 4.59 -4.55
CA VAL A 11 -5.27 4.14 -4.02
C VAL A 11 -4.56 3.34 -5.10
N ASP A 12 -3.32 3.72 -5.40
CA ASP A 12 -2.44 2.96 -6.28
C ASP A 12 -1.29 2.40 -5.47
N ILE A 13 -0.99 1.13 -5.64
CA ILE A 13 0.11 0.46 -4.95
C ILE A 13 0.97 -0.22 -5.99
N ASP A 14 2.24 0.16 -6.05
CA ASP A 14 3.22 -0.42 -6.96
C ASP A 14 4.43 -0.89 -6.19
N GLY A 15 5.02 -2.00 -6.63
CA GLY A 15 6.22 -2.54 -6.02
C GLY A 15 7.23 -2.94 -7.07
N LEU A 16 8.50 -2.72 -6.77
CA LEU A 16 9.61 -3.09 -7.64
C LEU A 16 10.73 -3.67 -6.80
N TRP A 17 11.17 -4.88 -7.13
CA TRP A 17 12.29 -5.51 -6.44
C TRP A 17 13.61 -5.05 -7.04
N PHE A 18 14.52 -4.68 -6.14
CA PHE A 18 15.91 -4.43 -6.48
C PHE A 18 16.77 -5.14 -5.45
N LYS A 19 17.45 -6.21 -5.86
CA LYS A 19 18.17 -7.12 -4.97
C LYS A 19 17.19 -7.70 -3.93
N ASP A 20 17.46 -7.51 -2.65
CA ASP A 20 16.66 -8.07 -1.57
C ASP A 20 15.63 -7.10 -1.02
N GLN A 21 15.48 -5.95 -1.66
CA GLN A 21 14.54 -4.92 -1.18
C GLN A 21 13.44 -4.65 -2.19
N CYS A 22 12.24 -4.46 -1.68
CA CYS A 22 11.11 -4.04 -2.48
C CYS A 22 10.89 -2.55 -2.28
N PHE A 23 10.94 -1.80 -3.38
CA PHE A 23 10.61 -0.38 -3.36
C PHE A 23 9.12 -0.24 -3.60
N LEU A 24 8.39 0.02 -2.54
CA LEU A 24 6.94 0.10 -2.54
C LEU A 24 6.51 1.56 -2.63
N THR A 25 5.62 1.85 -3.57
CA THR A 25 5.05 3.18 -3.73
C THR A 25 3.55 3.10 -3.50
N ILE A 26 3.04 3.92 -2.59
CA ILE A 26 1.61 4.04 -2.34
C ILE A 26 1.21 5.46 -2.71
N ARG A 27 0.27 5.58 -3.64
CA ARG A 27 -0.26 6.87 -4.07
C ARG A 27 -1.72 6.96 -3.66
N LEU A 28 -2.04 8.00 -2.91
CA LEU A 28 -3.42 8.29 -2.50
C LEU A 28 -3.90 9.51 -3.29
N GLY A 29 -4.99 9.35 -4.00
CA GLY A 29 -5.60 10.44 -4.76
C GLY A 29 -6.95 10.83 -4.17
N HIS A 30 -7.18 12.13 -4.09
CA HIS A 30 -8.46 12.67 -3.63
C HIS A 30 -8.70 14.00 -4.34
N ASP A 31 -9.90 14.20 -4.89
CA ASP A 31 -10.21 15.37 -5.69
C ASP A 31 -10.02 16.69 -4.93
N GLU A 32 -10.40 16.72 -3.67
CA GLU A 32 -10.27 17.94 -2.86
C GLU A 32 -8.91 18.06 -2.18
N LEU A 33 -8.35 16.93 -1.73
CA LEU A 33 -7.11 16.91 -0.96
C LEU A 33 -5.86 16.78 -1.82
N GLY A 34 -6.02 16.50 -3.10
CA GLY A 34 -4.92 16.31 -4.02
C GLY A 34 -4.33 14.91 -3.96
N VAL A 35 -3.09 14.79 -4.40
CA VAL A 35 -2.38 13.51 -4.48
C VAL A 35 -1.27 13.47 -3.46
N ARG A 36 -1.16 12.36 -2.73
CA ARG A 36 -0.08 12.12 -1.79
C ARG A 36 0.62 10.82 -2.13
N ASN A 37 1.95 10.84 -2.08
CA ASN A 37 2.78 9.69 -2.38
C ASN A 37 3.60 9.32 -1.15
N CYS A 38 3.68 8.00 -0.88
CA CYS A 38 4.58 7.47 0.13
C CYS A 38 5.45 6.41 -0.52
N LYS A 39 6.75 6.44 -0.25
CA LYS A 39 7.70 5.49 -0.82
C LYS A 39 8.49 4.84 0.31
N PHE A 40 8.63 3.51 0.21
CA PHE A 40 9.34 2.72 1.22
C PHE A 40 10.27 1.74 0.54
N ALA A 41 11.37 1.41 1.22
CA ALA A 41 12.18 0.25 0.86
C ALA A 41 11.99 -0.79 1.96
N LEU A 42 11.44 -1.95 1.63
CA LEU A 42 11.13 -3.00 2.59
C LEU A 42 11.83 -4.30 2.22
N GLU A 43 12.32 -4.99 3.22
CA GLU A 43 12.85 -6.35 3.06
C GLU A 43 11.71 -7.37 3.05
N VAL A 44 12.02 -8.60 2.64
CA VAL A 44 11.03 -9.68 2.57
C VAL A 44 10.32 -9.86 3.91
N ASP A 45 11.09 -9.90 5.00
CA ASP A 45 10.54 -10.12 6.33
C ASP A 45 9.57 -9.01 6.73
N GLU A 46 9.88 -7.78 6.37
CA GLU A 46 9.02 -6.66 6.66
C GLU A 46 7.70 -6.71 5.88
N ILE A 47 7.77 -7.16 4.63
CA ILE A 47 6.56 -7.34 3.81
C ILE A 47 5.69 -8.45 4.39
N LEU A 48 6.31 -9.55 4.83
CA LEU A 48 5.57 -10.64 5.47
C LEU A 48 4.86 -10.15 6.74
N ASP A 49 5.52 -9.32 7.53
CA ASP A 49 4.93 -8.73 8.72
C ASP A 49 3.72 -7.86 8.38
N VAL A 50 3.80 -7.07 7.31
CA VAL A 50 2.68 -6.25 6.86
C VAL A 50 1.50 -7.12 6.44
N ILE A 51 1.76 -8.19 5.69
CA ILE A 51 0.72 -9.11 5.25
C ILE A 51 0.03 -9.73 6.46
N GLU A 52 0.80 -10.18 7.43
CA GLU A 52 0.28 -10.80 8.65
C GLU A 52 -0.60 -9.82 9.44
N TYR A 53 -0.16 -8.57 9.54
CA TYR A 53 -0.94 -7.54 10.22
C TYR A 53 -2.26 -7.25 9.50
N LEU A 54 -2.23 -7.16 8.19
CA LEU A 54 -3.45 -6.93 7.41
C LEU A 54 -4.44 -8.09 7.55
N GLU A 55 -3.95 -9.32 7.57
CA GLU A 55 -4.79 -10.49 7.81
C GLU A 55 -5.41 -10.43 9.21
N TYR A 56 -4.65 -10.01 10.20
CA TYR A 56 -5.14 -9.83 11.56
C TYR A 56 -6.28 -8.81 11.61
N LEU A 57 -6.13 -7.68 10.90
CA LEU A 57 -7.19 -6.67 10.85
C LEU A 57 -8.48 -7.21 10.26
N ILE A 58 -8.38 -8.02 9.21
CA ILE A 58 -9.55 -8.63 8.59
C ILE A 58 -10.24 -9.58 9.58
N LYS A 59 -9.47 -10.40 10.28
CA LYS A 59 -10.00 -11.36 11.26
C LYS A 59 -10.70 -10.67 12.42
N THR A 60 -10.17 -9.52 12.87
CA THR A 60 -10.79 -8.80 13.99
C THR A 60 -12.06 -8.06 13.58
N LYS A 61 -12.24 -7.78 12.30
CA LYS A 61 -13.45 -7.16 11.79
C LYS A 61 -14.61 -8.16 11.73
N ILE A 62 -14.28 -9.37 11.34
CA ILE A 62 -15.24 -10.45 11.21
C ILE A 62 -15.48 -11.11 12.58
#